data_8f26fc2dc2724521340f9af1a6b2d226
#
_entry.id   8f26fc2dc2724521340f9af1a6b2d226
#
_cell.length_a   1.000
_cell.length_b   1.000
_cell.length_c   1.000
_cell.angle_alpha   90.00
_cell.angle_beta   90.00
_cell.angle_gamma   90.00
#
_symmetry.space_group_name_H-M   'P 1'
#
loop_
_entity.id
_entity.type
_entity.pdbx_description
1 polymer ?
#
loop_
_entity_poly.entity_id
_entity_poly.type
_entity_poly.pdbx_seq_one_letter_code
_entity_poly.pdbx_strand_id
1 'polypeptide(L)'
;MNILKFSVYYYPEQISSAHLTYDIEEALIKAGHKIIIIAPMPSRNVPDDLRSKYRNLKVETKYDGALMIRRFRMFKEGKNPLIRAIRYILCNAIQYIKGCREKNIDLLFAGSTPPTQGVLCGKVKKKLSKKYGRKIPLIYNLQDVFPDSLVSAGMTSQGSLLWRLGRKIENYTYSSADKIIVISNDIKKNILSKGVPANKIDVIPNWINTDEVHHVQRKENGLFDELGIDSGKFIIVYAGNLGSAQGIDTFIEAAKQIDDIEFVIFGDGSSKDEYKSKCDGKNNIHMFPLMPMTRVSEVYSMSNISLVACKKGMGSGAVPSKTFSIMASATPVLLNFDTGTELWNLIESNNCGICTSAGNVQELVNAMNYAKNHPEELLKMGVNARKCVENTYCKEIGTNKIIKSLTDAVEVH
;
A
#
# COMPACT_ATOMS: atom_id res chain seq x y z
N MET A 1 5.26 -12.58 -22.99
CA MET A 1 3.78 -12.41 -22.95
C MET A 1 3.41 -10.95 -23.23
N ASN A 2 2.23 -10.73 -23.84
CA ASN A 2 1.64 -9.40 -23.95
C ASN A 2 0.56 -9.23 -22.87
N ILE A 3 0.83 -8.39 -21.90
CA ILE A 3 0.00 -8.21 -20.70
C ILE A 3 -0.83 -6.94 -20.85
N LEU A 4 -2.15 -7.05 -20.70
CA LEU A 4 -3.06 -5.90 -20.71
C LEU A 4 -3.43 -5.51 -19.28
N LYS A 5 -3.19 -4.24 -18.93
CA LYS A 5 -3.54 -3.62 -17.66
C LYS A 5 -4.50 -2.45 -17.86
N PHE A 6 -5.34 -2.22 -16.88
CA PHE A 6 -6.15 -1.00 -16.79
C PHE A 6 -5.77 -0.24 -15.53
N SER A 7 -5.72 1.07 -15.63
CA SER A 7 -5.49 1.94 -14.48
C SER A 7 -6.39 3.17 -14.53
N VAL A 8 -6.93 3.58 -13.41
CA VAL A 8 -7.69 4.84 -13.30
C VAL A 8 -6.80 6.02 -12.91
N TYR A 9 -5.62 5.73 -12.39
CA TYR A 9 -4.55 6.67 -12.07
C TYR A 9 -3.23 6.07 -12.53
N TYR A 10 -2.45 6.82 -13.27
CA TYR A 10 -1.16 6.38 -13.75
C TYR A 10 -0.20 7.58 -13.86
N TYR A 11 1.11 7.29 -13.87
CA TYR A 11 2.13 8.33 -13.98
C TYR A 11 1.70 9.48 -14.91
N PRO A 12 1.89 10.74 -14.51
CA PRO A 12 2.62 11.27 -13.36
C PRO A 12 1.77 11.45 -12.08
N GLU A 13 0.59 10.84 -11.99
CA GLU A 13 -0.27 10.93 -10.80
C GLU A 13 0.39 10.19 -9.62
N GLN A 14 0.52 10.88 -8.49
CA GLN A 14 1.12 10.33 -7.28
C GLN A 14 0.03 9.65 -6.43
N ILE A 15 0.17 8.35 -6.24
CA ILE A 15 -0.64 7.53 -5.33
C ILE A 15 0.30 6.74 -4.41
N SER A 16 -0.13 6.45 -3.20
CA SER A 16 0.72 5.87 -2.14
C SER A 16 1.37 4.52 -2.51
N SER A 17 0.71 3.73 -3.36
CA SER A 17 1.20 2.41 -3.80
C SER A 17 1.75 2.40 -5.23
N ALA A 18 2.04 3.55 -5.82
CA ALA A 18 2.51 3.64 -7.21
C ALA A 18 3.82 2.88 -7.44
N HIS A 19 4.74 2.91 -6.47
CA HIS A 19 6.02 2.21 -6.54
C HIS A 19 5.84 0.71 -6.79
N LEU A 20 4.91 0.04 -6.12
CA LEU A 20 4.63 -1.39 -6.34
C LEU A 20 4.22 -1.69 -7.79
N THR A 21 3.41 -0.79 -8.37
CA THR A 21 2.99 -0.92 -9.78
C THR A 21 4.17 -0.79 -10.73
N TYR A 22 5.04 0.20 -10.49
CA TYR A 22 6.21 0.44 -11.35
C TYR A 22 7.26 -0.65 -11.19
N ASP A 23 7.47 -1.16 -9.97
CA ASP A 23 8.37 -2.29 -9.72
C ASP A 23 7.92 -3.55 -10.45
N ILE A 24 6.62 -3.87 -10.42
CA ILE A 24 6.06 -5.00 -11.17
C ILE A 24 6.25 -4.79 -12.68
N GLU A 25 5.99 -3.60 -13.20
CA GLU A 25 6.13 -3.29 -14.62
C GLU A 25 7.58 -3.40 -15.07
N GLU A 26 8.51 -2.82 -14.32
CA GLU A 26 9.95 -2.91 -14.60
C GLU A 26 10.43 -4.37 -14.60
N ALA A 27 10.04 -5.15 -13.60
CA ALA A 27 10.44 -6.55 -13.48
C ALA A 27 9.88 -7.42 -14.62
N LEU A 28 8.61 -7.22 -15.01
CA LEU A 28 8.00 -7.89 -16.14
C LEU A 28 8.70 -7.56 -17.47
N ILE A 29 9.09 -6.30 -17.64
CA ILE A 29 9.81 -5.86 -18.86
C ILE A 29 11.21 -6.46 -18.90
N LYS A 30 11.93 -6.47 -17.77
CA LYS A 30 13.24 -7.14 -17.64
C LYS A 30 13.16 -8.63 -17.94
N ALA A 31 12.03 -9.27 -17.60
CA ALA A 31 11.73 -10.66 -17.93
C ALA A 31 11.29 -10.87 -19.40
N GLY A 32 11.37 -9.86 -20.27
CA GLY A 32 11.05 -9.94 -21.69
C GLY A 32 9.55 -9.88 -22.02
N HIS A 33 8.70 -9.42 -21.10
CA HIS A 33 7.28 -9.25 -21.35
C HIS A 33 6.94 -7.85 -21.88
N LYS A 34 5.83 -7.75 -22.60
CA LYS A 34 5.29 -6.45 -23.08
C LYS A 34 4.03 -6.10 -22.32
N ILE A 35 3.89 -4.83 -21.98
CA ILE A 35 2.76 -4.33 -21.19
C ILE A 35 2.02 -3.25 -21.96
N ILE A 36 0.71 -3.39 -22.07
CA ILE A 36 -0.19 -2.37 -22.60
C ILE A 36 -1.06 -1.87 -21.43
N ILE A 37 -0.99 -0.57 -21.15
CA ILE A 37 -1.79 0.07 -20.11
C ILE A 37 -2.82 1.00 -20.76
N ILE A 38 -4.08 0.84 -20.39
CA ILE A 38 -5.14 1.76 -20.81
C ILE A 38 -5.53 2.61 -19.59
N ALA A 39 -5.20 3.91 -19.64
CA ALA A 39 -5.38 4.86 -18.56
C ALA A 39 -5.98 6.19 -19.04
N PRO A 40 -6.71 6.94 -18.20
CA PRO A 40 -7.11 8.30 -18.53
C PRO A 40 -5.88 9.23 -18.55
N MET A 41 -6.06 10.42 -19.10
CA MET A 41 -5.09 11.51 -18.93
C MET A 41 -5.01 11.90 -17.46
N PRO A 42 -3.82 12.30 -16.97
CA PRO A 42 -3.59 12.63 -15.57
C PRO A 42 -4.54 13.73 -15.05
N SER A 43 -5.06 13.57 -13.87
CA SER A 43 -6.04 14.49 -13.29
C SER A 43 -5.88 14.73 -11.79
N ARG A 44 -5.31 13.76 -11.04
CA ARG A 44 -5.23 13.78 -9.59
C ARG A 44 -3.83 14.18 -9.13
N ASN A 45 -3.74 15.20 -8.26
CA ASN A 45 -2.47 15.65 -7.67
C ASN A 45 -1.38 15.94 -8.71
N VAL A 46 -1.75 16.48 -9.87
CA VAL A 46 -0.83 16.83 -10.95
C VAL A 46 -0.93 18.33 -11.22
N PRO A 47 0.19 19.06 -11.17
CA PRO A 47 0.24 20.48 -11.51
C PRO A 47 -0.28 20.75 -12.93
N ASP A 48 -0.90 21.90 -13.16
CA ASP A 48 -1.57 22.20 -14.44
C ASP A 48 -0.58 22.33 -15.61
N ASP A 49 0.65 22.76 -15.37
CA ASP A 49 1.73 22.81 -16.37
C ASP A 49 2.12 21.40 -16.83
N LEU A 50 2.33 20.48 -15.89
CA LEU A 50 2.62 19.08 -16.19
C LEU A 50 1.43 18.40 -16.87
N ARG A 51 0.20 18.66 -16.41
CA ARG A 51 -1.03 18.14 -17.01
C ARG A 51 -1.20 18.59 -18.45
N SER A 52 -0.83 19.82 -18.77
CA SER A 52 -0.93 20.37 -20.14
C SER A 52 -0.09 19.56 -21.14
N LYS A 53 1.08 19.05 -20.72
CA LYS A 53 1.96 18.19 -21.56
C LYS A 53 1.27 16.89 -21.97
N TYR A 54 0.37 16.37 -21.14
CA TYR A 54 -0.37 15.12 -21.43
C TYR A 54 -1.64 15.34 -22.25
N ARG A 55 -2.12 16.59 -22.44
CA ARG A 55 -3.42 16.89 -23.08
C ARG A 55 -3.61 16.28 -24.46
N ASN A 56 -2.53 16.12 -25.22
CA ASN A 56 -2.53 15.58 -26.58
C ASN A 56 -1.77 14.25 -26.69
N LEU A 57 -1.18 13.74 -25.62
CA LEU A 57 -0.39 12.52 -25.60
C LEU A 57 -1.30 11.28 -25.54
N LYS A 58 -1.75 10.80 -26.71
CA LYS A 58 -2.65 9.64 -26.79
C LYS A 58 -1.95 8.30 -26.56
N VAL A 59 -0.69 8.20 -26.94
CA VAL A 59 0.14 7.00 -26.81
C VAL A 59 1.52 7.42 -26.32
N GLU A 60 2.00 6.77 -25.30
CA GLU A 60 3.34 6.93 -24.75
C GLU A 60 4.00 5.55 -24.75
N THR A 61 5.25 5.47 -25.20
CA THR A 61 6.04 4.23 -25.20
C THR A 61 7.30 4.43 -24.40
N LYS A 62 7.68 3.41 -23.62
CA LYS A 62 8.91 3.36 -22.81
C LYS A 62 9.58 2.00 -23.02
N TYR A 63 10.84 1.88 -22.62
CA TYR A 63 11.61 0.65 -22.70
C TYR A 63 11.57 0.02 -24.11
N ASP A 64 11.95 0.80 -25.12
CA ASP A 64 11.98 0.39 -26.53
C ASP A 64 10.67 -0.25 -27.02
N GLY A 65 9.54 0.26 -26.51
CA GLY A 65 8.20 -0.20 -26.88
C GLY A 65 7.69 -1.39 -26.07
N ALA A 66 8.43 -1.89 -25.08
CA ALA A 66 7.94 -2.95 -24.19
C ALA A 66 6.83 -2.47 -23.26
N LEU A 67 6.78 -1.18 -22.93
CA LEU A 67 5.67 -0.55 -22.21
C LEU A 67 4.95 0.45 -23.11
N MET A 68 3.67 0.21 -23.38
CA MET A 68 2.81 1.11 -24.14
C MET A 68 1.65 1.60 -23.27
N ILE A 69 1.53 2.92 -23.12
CA ILE A 69 0.44 3.55 -22.36
C ILE A 69 -0.51 4.24 -23.31
N ARG A 70 -1.75 3.76 -23.40
CA ARG A 70 -2.82 4.32 -24.23
C ARG A 70 -3.72 5.20 -23.38
N ARG A 71 -3.63 6.51 -23.59
CA ARG A 71 -4.39 7.50 -22.83
C ARG A 71 -5.68 7.91 -23.51
N PHE A 72 -6.66 8.30 -22.71
CA PHE A 72 -7.92 8.86 -23.18
C PHE A 72 -8.34 10.06 -22.33
N ARG A 73 -9.12 10.96 -22.93
CA ARG A 73 -9.61 12.14 -22.22
C ARG A 73 -10.68 11.78 -21.20
N MET A 74 -10.57 12.37 -20.01
CA MET A 74 -11.51 12.25 -18.91
C MET A 74 -11.57 13.58 -18.16
N PHE A 75 -12.71 13.90 -17.57
CA PHE A 75 -12.83 15.10 -16.73
C PHE A 75 -11.99 15.00 -15.46
N LYS A 76 -11.62 16.19 -14.92
CA LYS A 76 -10.79 16.27 -13.70
C LYS A 76 -11.53 15.65 -12.52
N GLU A 77 -10.81 14.92 -11.69
CA GLU A 77 -11.38 14.37 -10.46
C GLU A 77 -11.66 15.49 -9.46
N GLY A 78 -12.90 15.54 -8.97
CA GLY A 78 -13.32 16.46 -7.91
C GLY A 78 -13.28 15.79 -6.52
N LYS A 79 -13.50 16.61 -5.48
CA LYS A 79 -13.61 16.11 -4.09
C LYS A 79 -14.95 15.38 -3.83
N ASN A 80 -15.97 15.59 -4.65
CA ASN A 80 -17.31 15.01 -4.48
C ASN A 80 -17.31 13.50 -4.77
N PRO A 81 -17.72 12.64 -3.82
CA PRO A 81 -17.73 11.18 -3.96
C PRO A 81 -18.62 10.68 -5.10
N LEU A 82 -19.76 11.34 -5.36
CA LEU A 82 -20.68 10.95 -6.44
C LEU A 82 -20.07 11.21 -7.81
N ILE A 83 -19.43 12.36 -8.01
CA ILE A 83 -18.73 12.70 -9.25
C ILE A 83 -17.58 11.71 -9.48
N ARG A 84 -16.89 11.33 -8.41
CA ARG A 84 -15.83 10.31 -8.47
C ARG A 84 -16.37 8.94 -8.88
N ALA A 85 -17.51 8.53 -8.35
CA ALA A 85 -18.16 7.26 -8.72
C ALA A 85 -18.56 7.26 -10.21
N ILE A 86 -19.18 8.34 -10.70
CA ILE A 86 -19.52 8.52 -12.12
C ILE A 86 -18.26 8.46 -12.99
N ARG A 87 -17.19 9.13 -12.57
CA ARG A 87 -15.90 9.08 -13.27
C ARG A 87 -15.36 7.66 -13.39
N TYR A 88 -15.45 6.85 -12.35
CA TYR A 88 -15.00 5.45 -12.41
C TYR A 88 -15.84 4.62 -13.38
N ILE A 89 -17.15 4.80 -13.39
CA ILE A 89 -18.06 4.09 -14.32
C ILE A 89 -17.72 4.45 -15.77
N LEU A 90 -17.60 5.73 -16.09
CA LEU A 90 -17.26 6.20 -17.43
C LEU A 90 -15.85 5.77 -17.84
N CYS A 91 -14.88 5.84 -16.92
CA CYS A 91 -13.52 5.36 -17.14
C CYS A 91 -13.52 3.88 -17.53
N ASN A 92 -14.23 3.05 -16.75
CA ASN A 92 -14.34 1.61 -17.02
C ASN A 92 -15.05 1.32 -18.34
N ALA A 93 -16.07 2.09 -18.72
CA ALA A 93 -16.75 1.93 -20.02
C ALA A 93 -15.79 2.21 -21.20
N ILE A 94 -15.00 3.28 -21.13
CA ILE A 94 -14.01 3.61 -22.15
C ILE A 94 -12.90 2.55 -22.18
N GLN A 95 -12.42 2.12 -21.02
CA GLN A 95 -11.41 1.07 -20.89
C GLN A 95 -11.89 -0.26 -21.47
N TYR A 96 -13.17 -0.61 -21.26
CA TYR A 96 -13.77 -1.80 -21.87
C TYR A 96 -13.74 -1.75 -23.39
N ILE A 97 -14.20 -0.65 -23.97
CA ILE A 97 -14.23 -0.47 -25.45
C ILE A 97 -12.81 -0.56 -26.03
N LYS A 98 -11.85 0.13 -25.40
CA LYS A 98 -10.45 0.13 -25.86
C LYS A 98 -9.79 -1.23 -25.66
N GLY A 99 -9.97 -1.85 -24.49
CA GLY A 99 -9.38 -3.16 -24.16
C GLY A 99 -9.88 -4.28 -25.08
N CYS A 100 -11.17 -4.30 -25.42
CA CYS A 100 -11.72 -5.29 -26.38
C CYS A 100 -11.18 -5.13 -27.82
N ARG A 101 -10.58 -3.99 -28.15
CA ARG A 101 -9.97 -3.73 -29.47
C ARG A 101 -8.51 -4.15 -29.54
N GLU A 102 -7.85 -4.35 -28.38
CA GLU A 102 -6.46 -4.79 -28.35
C GLU A 102 -6.26 -6.14 -29.03
N LYS A 103 -5.05 -6.38 -29.52
CA LYS A 103 -4.69 -7.58 -30.26
C LYS A 103 -3.53 -8.28 -29.57
N ASN A 104 -3.46 -9.60 -29.76
CA ASN A 104 -2.34 -10.43 -29.29
C ASN A 104 -2.12 -10.32 -27.77
N ILE A 105 -3.20 -10.26 -26.98
CA ILE A 105 -3.14 -10.27 -25.51
C ILE A 105 -3.07 -11.70 -25.04
N ASP A 106 -2.10 -11.95 -24.14
CA ASP A 106 -1.89 -13.27 -23.54
C ASP A 106 -2.47 -13.34 -22.13
N LEU A 107 -2.51 -12.20 -21.41
CA LEU A 107 -2.91 -12.16 -20.01
C LEU A 107 -3.51 -10.79 -19.66
N LEU A 108 -4.49 -10.80 -18.75
CA LEU A 108 -5.02 -9.61 -18.09
C LEU A 108 -4.50 -9.54 -16.64
N PHE A 109 -3.93 -8.40 -16.26
CA PHE A 109 -3.48 -8.16 -14.89
C PHE A 109 -4.26 -6.97 -14.30
N ALA A 110 -5.07 -7.23 -13.29
CA ALA A 110 -5.99 -6.26 -12.68
C ALA A 110 -5.60 -5.93 -11.24
N GLY A 111 -5.53 -4.65 -10.89
CA GLY A 111 -5.47 -4.21 -9.51
C GLY A 111 -6.86 -4.08 -8.87
N SER A 112 -6.93 -3.98 -7.54
CA SER A 112 -8.18 -3.89 -6.78
C SER A 112 -8.74 -2.47 -6.65
N THR A 113 -8.05 -1.46 -7.13
CA THR A 113 -8.47 -0.05 -7.00
C THR A 113 -8.73 0.60 -8.35
N PRO A 114 -9.95 1.10 -8.61
CA PRO A 114 -11.17 0.92 -7.82
C PRO A 114 -11.72 -0.52 -7.91
N PRO A 115 -12.60 -0.95 -6.98
CA PRO A 115 -13.12 -2.33 -6.94
C PRO A 115 -13.77 -2.81 -8.25
N THR A 116 -14.27 -1.89 -9.06
CA THR A 116 -14.87 -2.17 -10.37
C THR A 116 -13.89 -2.63 -11.45
N GLN A 117 -12.57 -2.50 -11.22
CA GLN A 117 -11.54 -2.96 -12.18
C GLN A 117 -11.60 -4.48 -12.41
N GLY A 118 -11.86 -5.26 -11.37
CA GLY A 118 -12.03 -6.71 -11.52
C GLY A 118 -13.21 -7.07 -12.43
N VAL A 119 -14.34 -6.35 -12.30
CA VAL A 119 -15.50 -6.53 -13.17
C VAL A 119 -15.18 -6.15 -14.61
N LEU A 120 -14.50 -5.03 -14.82
CA LEU A 120 -14.03 -4.61 -16.15
C LEU A 120 -13.17 -5.72 -16.79
N CYS A 121 -12.15 -6.16 -16.08
CA CYS A 121 -11.22 -7.17 -16.59
C CYS A 121 -11.91 -8.51 -16.87
N GLY A 122 -12.85 -8.95 -16.03
CA GLY A 122 -13.63 -10.17 -16.26
C GLY A 122 -14.49 -10.08 -17.55
N LYS A 123 -15.10 -8.92 -17.82
CA LYS A 123 -15.85 -8.68 -19.06
C LYS A 123 -14.93 -8.63 -20.29
N VAL A 124 -13.77 -7.97 -20.20
CA VAL A 124 -12.77 -7.91 -21.28
C VAL A 124 -12.21 -9.30 -21.55
N LYS A 125 -11.84 -10.06 -20.51
CA LYS A 125 -11.42 -11.48 -20.59
C LYS A 125 -12.41 -12.28 -21.44
N LYS A 126 -13.68 -12.28 -21.08
CA LYS A 126 -14.75 -13.00 -21.80
C LYS A 126 -14.80 -12.62 -23.28
N LYS A 127 -14.70 -11.32 -23.59
CA LYS A 127 -14.75 -10.81 -24.98
C LYS A 127 -13.52 -11.21 -25.78
N LEU A 128 -12.31 -11.04 -25.20
CA LEU A 128 -11.06 -11.41 -25.87
C LEU A 128 -10.91 -12.92 -26.03
N SER A 129 -11.27 -13.72 -25.03
CA SER A 129 -11.24 -15.18 -25.14
C SER A 129 -12.13 -15.69 -26.25
N LYS A 130 -13.36 -15.12 -26.39
CA LYS A 130 -14.24 -15.43 -27.54
C LYS A 130 -13.64 -15.00 -28.88
N LYS A 131 -13.00 -13.81 -28.92
CA LYS A 131 -12.39 -13.24 -30.14
C LYS A 131 -11.21 -14.09 -30.64
N TYR A 132 -10.41 -14.62 -29.72
CA TYR A 132 -9.18 -15.35 -30.05
C TYR A 132 -9.37 -16.89 -30.11
N GLY A 133 -10.55 -17.40 -29.72
CA GLY A 133 -10.81 -18.83 -29.67
C GLY A 133 -9.98 -19.57 -28.61
N ARG A 134 -9.37 -18.85 -27.68
CA ARG A 134 -8.57 -19.39 -26.57
C ARG A 134 -8.86 -18.67 -25.27
N LYS A 135 -8.62 -19.33 -24.14
CA LYS A 135 -8.78 -18.71 -22.83
C LYS A 135 -7.67 -17.67 -22.60
N ILE A 136 -8.06 -16.48 -22.15
CA ILE A 136 -7.13 -15.43 -21.73
C ILE A 136 -7.19 -15.38 -20.20
N PRO A 137 -6.13 -15.74 -19.45
CA PRO A 137 -6.14 -15.71 -18.00
C PRO A 137 -6.26 -14.29 -17.46
N LEU A 138 -6.94 -14.18 -16.32
CA LEU A 138 -7.08 -12.97 -15.53
C LEU A 138 -6.47 -13.19 -14.16
N ILE A 139 -5.44 -12.41 -13.84
CA ILE A 139 -4.84 -12.35 -12.51
C ILE A 139 -5.32 -11.08 -11.81
N TYR A 140 -5.86 -11.25 -10.61
CA TYR A 140 -6.39 -10.16 -9.79
C TYR A 140 -5.48 -9.91 -8.59
N ASN A 141 -4.83 -8.75 -8.54
CA ASN A 141 -3.98 -8.33 -7.42
C ASN A 141 -4.83 -7.58 -6.38
N LEU A 142 -5.19 -8.28 -5.31
CA LEU A 142 -6.06 -7.82 -4.25
C LEU A 142 -5.23 -7.18 -3.12
N GLN A 143 -5.22 -5.85 -3.09
CA GLN A 143 -4.53 -5.05 -2.08
C GLN A 143 -5.45 -4.67 -0.91
N ASP A 144 -6.77 -4.65 -1.13
CA ASP A 144 -7.77 -4.25 -0.16
C ASP A 144 -9.08 -5.01 -0.40
N VAL A 145 -9.67 -5.57 0.66
CA VAL A 145 -10.87 -6.39 0.57
C VAL A 145 -12.12 -5.49 0.60
N PHE A 146 -12.62 -5.17 -0.57
CA PHE A 146 -13.87 -4.45 -0.74
C PHE A 146 -15.03 -5.47 -0.80
N PRO A 147 -16.19 -5.27 -0.11
CA PRO A 147 -16.58 -4.07 0.63
C PRO A 147 -16.26 -4.08 2.12
N ASP A 148 -15.49 -5.05 2.63
CA ASP A 148 -15.18 -5.16 4.06
C ASP A 148 -14.42 -3.93 4.57
N SER A 149 -13.53 -3.37 3.77
CA SER A 149 -12.80 -2.13 4.08
C SER A 149 -13.71 -0.91 4.28
N LEU A 150 -14.86 -0.84 3.59
CA LEU A 150 -15.84 0.22 3.82
C LEU A 150 -16.54 0.06 5.18
N VAL A 151 -16.78 -1.19 5.60
CA VAL A 151 -17.35 -1.48 6.92
C VAL A 151 -16.35 -1.09 8.02
N SER A 152 -15.11 -1.51 7.88
CA SER A 152 -14.02 -1.16 8.81
C SER A 152 -13.79 0.35 8.92
N ALA A 153 -13.93 1.08 7.80
CA ALA A 153 -13.83 2.54 7.78
C ALA A 153 -15.10 3.26 8.31
N GLY A 154 -16.14 2.53 8.71
CA GLY A 154 -17.41 3.10 9.18
C GLY A 154 -18.25 3.78 8.09
N MET A 155 -17.92 3.56 6.81
CA MET A 155 -18.62 4.18 5.67
C MET A 155 -19.90 3.43 5.29
N THR A 156 -20.06 2.19 5.75
CA THR A 156 -21.26 1.37 5.56
C THR A 156 -21.34 0.32 6.66
N SER A 157 -22.49 -0.35 6.77
CA SER A 157 -22.68 -1.50 7.66
C SER A 157 -22.81 -2.80 6.87
N GLN A 158 -22.42 -3.90 7.50
CA GLN A 158 -22.64 -5.23 6.95
C GLN A 158 -24.15 -5.46 6.70
N GLY A 159 -24.49 -6.00 5.53
CA GLY A 159 -25.89 -6.24 5.14
C GLY A 159 -26.62 -5.05 4.51
N SER A 160 -26.05 -3.83 4.51
CA SER A 160 -26.62 -2.67 3.83
C SER A 160 -26.71 -2.86 2.30
N LEU A 161 -27.51 -2.04 1.61
CA LEU A 161 -27.59 -2.10 0.14
C LEU A 161 -26.24 -1.87 -0.53
N LEU A 162 -25.44 -0.92 -0.03
CA LEU A 162 -24.11 -0.64 -0.54
C LEU A 162 -23.18 -1.85 -0.35
N TRP A 163 -23.21 -2.46 0.83
CA TRP A 163 -22.43 -3.67 1.11
C TRP A 163 -22.85 -4.84 0.21
N ARG A 164 -24.18 -5.07 0.03
CA ARG A 164 -24.69 -6.14 -0.86
C ARG A 164 -24.26 -5.93 -2.31
N LEU A 165 -24.27 -4.69 -2.79
CA LEU A 165 -23.77 -4.34 -4.12
C LEU A 165 -22.25 -4.60 -4.22
N GLY A 166 -21.50 -4.19 -3.21
CA GLY A 166 -20.07 -4.46 -3.09
C GLY A 166 -19.75 -5.95 -3.16
N ARG A 167 -20.52 -6.78 -2.41
CA ARG A 167 -20.40 -8.24 -2.45
C ARG A 167 -20.68 -8.84 -3.83
N LYS A 168 -21.62 -8.28 -4.61
CA LYS A 168 -21.86 -8.72 -5.99
C LYS A 168 -20.66 -8.41 -6.90
N ILE A 169 -20.07 -7.22 -6.75
CA ILE A 169 -18.86 -6.82 -7.48
C ILE A 169 -17.71 -7.75 -7.14
N GLU A 170 -17.47 -7.99 -5.86
CA GLU A 170 -16.43 -8.88 -5.34
C GLU A 170 -16.61 -10.31 -5.86
N ASN A 171 -17.78 -10.90 -5.69
CA ASN A 171 -18.08 -12.27 -6.13
C ASN A 171 -17.88 -12.45 -7.64
N TYR A 172 -18.32 -11.49 -8.45
CA TYR A 172 -18.08 -11.52 -9.90
C TYR A 172 -16.60 -11.46 -10.22
N THR A 173 -15.84 -10.61 -9.53
CA THR A 173 -14.40 -10.46 -9.72
C THR A 173 -13.68 -11.76 -9.40
N TYR A 174 -13.93 -12.35 -8.22
CA TYR A 174 -13.27 -13.58 -7.77
C TYR A 174 -13.64 -14.79 -8.64
N SER A 175 -14.89 -14.88 -9.10
CA SER A 175 -15.29 -15.95 -10.03
C SER A 175 -14.63 -15.79 -11.41
N SER A 176 -14.43 -14.57 -11.87
CA SER A 176 -13.81 -14.27 -13.17
C SER A 176 -12.30 -14.44 -13.18
N ALA A 177 -11.62 -14.25 -12.04
CA ALA A 177 -10.19 -14.40 -11.90
C ALA A 177 -9.76 -15.89 -12.00
N ASP A 178 -8.66 -16.15 -12.68
CA ASP A 178 -8.01 -17.48 -12.71
C ASP A 178 -7.05 -17.60 -11.53
N LYS A 179 -6.39 -16.51 -11.16
CA LYS A 179 -5.55 -16.37 -9.96
C LYS A 179 -5.88 -15.07 -9.23
N ILE A 180 -5.77 -15.11 -7.91
CA ILE A 180 -5.92 -13.94 -7.02
C ILE A 180 -4.67 -13.85 -6.17
N ILE A 181 -3.93 -12.76 -6.32
CA ILE A 181 -2.78 -12.45 -5.47
C ILE A 181 -3.28 -11.62 -4.31
N VAL A 182 -2.97 -12.06 -3.09
CA VAL A 182 -3.29 -11.36 -1.85
C VAL A 182 -2.02 -11.02 -1.09
N ILE A 183 -2.04 -9.96 -0.29
CA ILE A 183 -0.84 -9.44 0.37
C ILE A 183 -0.58 -10.04 1.75
N SER A 184 -1.50 -10.87 2.27
CA SER A 184 -1.35 -11.49 3.59
C SER A 184 -2.16 -12.78 3.72
N ASN A 185 -1.78 -13.62 4.67
CA ASN A 185 -2.56 -14.81 5.03
C ASN A 185 -3.90 -14.44 5.69
N ASP A 186 -4.00 -13.30 6.35
CA ASP A 186 -5.26 -12.83 6.92
C ASP A 186 -6.26 -12.49 5.81
N ILE A 187 -5.84 -11.83 4.73
CA ILE A 187 -6.67 -11.61 3.53
C ILE A 187 -7.01 -12.95 2.87
N LYS A 188 -6.05 -13.89 2.76
CA LYS A 188 -6.32 -15.22 2.23
C LYS A 188 -7.42 -15.92 3.03
N LYS A 189 -7.35 -15.94 4.37
CA LYS A 189 -8.39 -16.50 5.25
C LYS A 189 -9.75 -15.85 5.00
N ASN A 190 -9.78 -14.51 4.87
CA ASN A 190 -11.01 -13.76 4.58
C ASN A 190 -11.66 -14.22 3.27
N ILE A 191 -10.93 -14.28 2.16
CA ILE A 191 -11.52 -14.65 0.88
C ILE A 191 -11.81 -16.16 0.76
N LEU A 192 -11.08 -17.03 1.47
CA LEU A 192 -11.42 -18.45 1.62
C LEU A 192 -12.77 -18.61 2.30
N SER A 193 -13.06 -17.86 3.38
CA SER A 193 -14.36 -17.88 4.07
C SER A 193 -15.52 -17.43 3.18
N LYS A 194 -15.22 -16.71 2.09
CA LYS A 194 -16.16 -16.28 1.06
C LYS A 194 -16.33 -17.27 -0.10
N GLY A 195 -15.70 -18.46 0.01
CA GLY A 195 -15.85 -19.53 -0.96
C GLY A 195 -14.87 -19.47 -2.14
N VAL A 196 -13.83 -18.66 -2.09
CA VAL A 196 -12.78 -18.66 -3.12
C VAL A 196 -11.92 -19.92 -2.98
N PRO A 197 -11.71 -20.72 -4.04
CA PRO A 197 -10.88 -21.94 -3.97
C PRO A 197 -9.42 -21.62 -3.61
N ALA A 198 -8.81 -22.39 -2.71
CA ALA A 198 -7.46 -22.18 -2.23
C ALA A 198 -6.39 -22.20 -3.34
N ASN A 199 -6.58 -23.04 -4.37
CA ASN A 199 -5.68 -23.17 -5.52
C ASN A 199 -5.67 -21.94 -6.46
N LYS A 200 -6.63 -21.03 -6.29
CA LYS A 200 -6.65 -19.73 -6.99
C LYS A 200 -5.91 -18.63 -6.24
N ILE A 201 -5.47 -18.85 -5.00
CA ILE A 201 -4.97 -17.77 -4.13
C ILE A 201 -3.47 -17.94 -3.92
N ASP A 202 -2.71 -16.95 -4.38
CA ASP A 202 -1.29 -16.83 -4.10
C ASP A 202 -1.08 -15.71 -3.07
N VAL A 203 -0.30 -15.98 -2.00
CA VAL A 203 0.06 -14.96 -1.00
C VAL A 203 1.40 -14.36 -1.38
N ILE A 204 1.37 -13.11 -1.79
CA ILE A 204 2.57 -12.33 -2.15
C ILE A 204 2.48 -10.99 -1.42
N PRO A 205 3.18 -10.85 -0.30
CA PRO A 205 3.22 -9.61 0.45
C PRO A 205 3.75 -8.43 -0.38
N ASN A 206 3.34 -7.23 -0.04
CA ASN A 206 3.98 -6.04 -0.54
C ASN A 206 5.44 -5.98 -0.09
N TRP A 207 6.24 -5.18 -0.77
CA TRP A 207 7.69 -5.10 -0.56
C TRP A 207 8.17 -3.65 -0.50
N ILE A 208 9.43 -3.52 -0.19
CA ILE A 208 10.17 -2.26 -0.24
C ILE A 208 11.43 -2.42 -1.12
N ASN A 209 11.85 -1.36 -1.76
CA ASN A 209 13.15 -1.32 -2.42
C ASN A 209 14.23 -1.05 -1.38
N THR A 210 14.98 -2.09 -1.01
CA THR A 210 16.02 -2.02 0.03
C THR A 210 17.28 -1.30 -0.42
N ASP A 211 17.44 -1.03 -1.72
CA ASP A 211 18.52 -0.20 -2.25
C ASP A 211 18.21 1.30 -2.08
N GLU A 212 16.93 1.67 -2.23
CA GLU A 212 16.47 3.04 -2.07
C GLU A 212 16.21 3.40 -0.61
N VAL A 213 15.71 2.44 0.19
CA VAL A 213 15.43 2.63 1.61
C VAL A 213 16.44 1.87 2.45
N HIS A 214 17.27 2.63 3.16
CA HIS A 214 18.39 2.12 3.94
C HIS A 214 18.59 2.94 5.21
N HIS A 215 19.46 2.46 6.09
CA HIS A 215 19.84 3.17 7.30
C HIS A 215 20.72 4.39 6.96
N VAL A 216 20.38 5.54 7.54
CA VAL A 216 21.19 6.76 7.50
C VAL A 216 21.82 6.96 8.87
N GLN A 217 23.13 7.11 8.92
CA GLN A 217 23.84 7.37 10.18
C GLN A 217 23.31 8.64 10.85
N ARG A 218 23.09 8.60 12.16
CA ARG A 218 22.48 9.71 12.91
C ARG A 218 23.21 11.04 12.71
N LYS A 219 24.54 11.01 12.67
CA LYS A 219 25.41 12.17 12.40
C LYS A 219 25.34 12.71 10.96
N GLU A 220 24.83 11.92 10.03
CA GLU A 220 24.67 12.26 8.61
C GLU A 220 23.25 12.64 8.25
N ASN A 221 22.32 12.49 9.19
CA ASN A 221 20.91 12.75 8.98
C ASN A 221 20.59 14.23 9.18
N GLY A 222 20.46 14.96 8.11
CA GLY A 222 20.20 16.40 8.11
C GLY A 222 18.82 16.81 8.66
N LEU A 223 17.90 15.86 8.90
CA LEU A 223 16.59 16.18 9.47
C LEU A 223 16.67 16.73 10.89
N PHE A 224 17.69 16.34 11.66
CA PHE A 224 17.87 16.86 13.03
C PHE A 224 18.04 18.38 13.04
N ASP A 225 18.94 18.88 12.21
CA ASP A 225 19.22 20.32 12.12
C ASP A 225 18.04 21.06 11.47
N GLU A 226 17.46 20.50 10.41
CA GLU A 226 16.35 21.10 9.68
C GLU A 226 15.11 21.30 10.57
N LEU A 227 14.85 20.34 11.47
CA LEU A 227 13.66 20.33 12.31
C LEU A 227 13.91 20.86 13.73
N GLY A 228 15.16 21.15 14.08
CA GLY A 228 15.54 21.58 15.42
C GLY A 228 15.36 20.51 16.51
N ILE A 229 15.51 19.23 16.14
CA ILE A 229 15.40 18.09 17.05
C ILE A 229 16.78 17.70 17.56
N ASP A 230 16.95 17.58 18.87
CA ASP A 230 18.20 17.17 19.48
C ASP A 230 18.53 15.69 19.17
N SER A 231 19.58 15.47 18.38
CA SER A 231 20.04 14.14 18.02
C SER A 231 20.57 13.32 19.20
N GLY A 232 20.84 13.91 20.36
CA GLY A 232 21.24 13.22 21.59
C GLY A 232 20.08 12.56 22.37
N LYS A 233 18.85 12.92 22.05
CA LYS A 233 17.65 12.42 22.75
C LYS A 233 17.21 11.05 22.24
N PHE A 234 16.43 10.35 23.07
CA PHE A 234 15.69 9.16 22.64
C PHE A 234 14.46 9.60 21.85
N ILE A 235 14.31 9.12 20.62
CA ILE A 235 13.28 9.58 19.69
C ILE A 235 12.40 8.42 19.25
N ILE A 236 11.08 8.64 19.28
CA ILE A 236 10.08 7.74 18.71
C ILE A 236 9.40 8.46 17.53
N VAL A 237 9.43 7.85 16.34
CA VAL A 237 8.83 8.43 15.14
C VAL A 237 7.55 7.69 14.76
N TYR A 238 6.54 8.46 14.36
CA TYR A 238 5.43 7.99 13.54
C TYR A 238 5.43 8.75 12.21
N ALA A 239 5.32 8.06 11.09
CA ALA A 239 5.13 8.70 9.79
C ALA A 239 3.99 8.05 9.00
N GLY A 240 3.06 8.88 8.49
CA GLY A 240 1.96 8.41 7.66
C GLY A 240 0.65 9.19 7.76
N ASN A 241 -0.43 8.52 7.34
CA ASN A 241 -1.77 9.10 7.36
C ASN A 241 -2.25 9.35 8.81
N LEU A 242 -2.78 10.53 9.05
CA LEU A 242 -3.40 10.94 10.32
C LEU A 242 -4.94 10.80 10.22
N GLY A 243 -5.39 9.57 10.02
CA GLY A 243 -6.81 9.22 9.99
C GLY A 243 -7.25 8.42 11.22
N SER A 244 -8.56 8.38 11.49
CA SER A 244 -9.16 7.73 12.67
C SER A 244 -8.88 6.22 12.80
N ALA A 245 -8.51 5.56 11.71
CA ALA A 245 -8.18 4.13 11.69
C ALA A 245 -6.76 3.81 12.19
N GLN A 246 -5.91 4.82 12.36
CA GLN A 246 -4.47 4.62 12.63
C GLN A 246 -4.12 4.49 14.11
N GLY A 247 -5.08 4.67 15.03
CA GLY A 247 -4.83 4.53 16.47
C GLY A 247 -3.86 5.55 17.07
N ILE A 248 -3.70 6.72 16.45
CA ILE A 248 -2.76 7.77 16.90
C ILE A 248 -3.17 8.40 18.23
N ASP A 249 -4.45 8.37 18.56
CA ASP A 249 -4.93 8.79 19.87
C ASP A 249 -4.20 8.06 21.01
N THR A 250 -4.09 6.74 20.91
CA THR A 250 -3.38 5.92 21.90
C THR A 250 -1.92 6.33 22.02
N PHE A 251 -1.27 6.64 20.90
CA PHE A 251 0.12 7.09 20.89
C PHE A 251 0.29 8.45 21.55
N ILE A 252 -0.57 9.42 21.24
CA ILE A 252 -0.51 10.76 21.84
C ILE A 252 -0.77 10.68 23.35
N GLU A 253 -1.77 9.89 23.78
CA GLU A 253 -2.06 9.71 25.22
C GLU A 253 -0.91 9.02 25.98
N ALA A 254 -0.21 8.10 25.35
CA ALA A 254 1.00 7.50 25.92
C ALA A 254 2.17 8.51 25.97
N ALA A 255 2.39 9.27 24.89
CA ALA A 255 3.44 10.26 24.80
C ALA A 255 3.31 11.38 25.83
N LYS A 256 2.09 11.77 26.18
CA LYS A 256 1.82 12.77 27.22
C LYS A 256 2.26 12.36 28.63
N GLN A 257 2.43 11.07 28.88
CA GLN A 257 2.83 10.52 30.18
C GLN A 257 4.36 10.41 30.36
N ILE A 258 5.14 10.75 29.30
CA ILE A 258 6.59 10.62 29.28
C ILE A 258 7.19 11.94 28.83
N ASP A 259 8.06 12.54 29.67
CA ASP A 259 8.63 13.87 29.39
C ASP A 259 10.08 13.79 28.85
N ASP A 260 10.74 12.65 28.95
CA ASP A 260 12.16 12.46 28.62
C ASP A 260 12.42 11.63 27.34
N ILE A 261 11.39 11.51 26.48
CA ILE A 261 11.40 10.96 25.15
C ILE A 261 10.87 12.02 24.17
N GLU A 262 11.54 12.21 23.04
CA GLU A 262 11.06 13.05 21.95
C GLU A 262 10.13 12.24 21.02
N PHE A 263 8.96 12.75 20.77
CA PHE A 263 7.96 12.14 19.89
C PHE A 263 7.83 12.97 18.62
N VAL A 264 8.14 12.37 17.47
CA VAL A 264 8.10 13.07 16.18
C VAL A 264 7.06 12.44 15.28
N ILE A 265 6.07 13.22 14.88
CA ILE A 265 4.94 12.81 14.05
C ILE A 265 5.02 13.49 12.69
N PHE A 266 5.31 12.73 11.65
CA PHE A 266 5.20 13.19 10.27
C PHE A 266 3.87 12.72 9.68
N GLY A 267 2.98 13.63 9.32
CA GLY A 267 1.70 13.19 8.82
C GLY A 267 0.79 14.25 8.23
N ASP A 268 -0.17 13.74 7.48
CA ASP A 268 -1.32 14.48 6.99
C ASP A 268 -2.55 13.58 6.97
N GLY A 269 -3.74 14.15 7.08
CA GLY A 269 -4.98 13.37 7.11
C GLY A 269 -6.14 14.10 7.75
N SER A 270 -7.29 13.42 7.77
CA SER A 270 -8.56 14.01 8.24
C SER A 270 -8.59 14.43 9.72
N SER A 271 -7.74 13.80 10.55
CA SER A 271 -7.68 14.07 12.00
C SER A 271 -6.45 14.89 12.40
N LYS A 272 -5.73 15.49 11.45
CA LYS A 272 -4.49 16.23 11.71
C LYS A 272 -4.68 17.37 12.72
N ASP A 273 -5.70 18.21 12.51
CA ASP A 273 -5.94 19.38 13.37
C ASP A 273 -6.37 18.96 14.78
N GLU A 274 -7.16 17.89 14.89
CA GLU A 274 -7.54 17.29 16.16
C GLU A 274 -6.30 16.79 16.93
N TYR A 275 -5.42 16.04 16.26
CA TYR A 275 -4.19 15.51 16.88
C TYR A 275 -3.22 16.63 17.27
N LYS A 276 -3.12 17.68 16.43
CA LYS A 276 -2.32 18.85 16.77
C LYS A 276 -2.81 19.52 18.07
N SER A 277 -4.11 19.73 18.18
CA SER A 277 -4.71 20.28 19.42
C SER A 277 -4.48 19.38 20.63
N LYS A 278 -4.50 18.06 20.47
CA LYS A 278 -4.21 17.12 21.56
C LYS A 278 -2.75 17.17 22.03
N CYS A 279 -1.82 17.59 21.18
CA CYS A 279 -0.39 17.74 21.51
C CYS A 279 -0.04 19.09 22.13
N ASP A 280 -0.97 20.05 22.11
CA ASP A 280 -0.71 21.40 22.66
C ASP A 280 -0.28 21.34 24.13
N GLY A 281 0.75 22.14 24.47
CA GLY A 281 1.32 22.24 25.82
C GLY A 281 2.35 21.14 26.15
N LYS A 282 2.71 20.27 25.21
CA LYS A 282 3.81 19.28 25.36
C LYS A 282 4.99 19.66 24.47
N ASN A 283 6.10 20.01 25.08
CA ASN A 283 7.31 20.47 24.36
C ASN A 283 8.10 19.33 23.70
N ASN A 284 7.84 18.08 24.07
CA ASN A 284 8.49 16.89 23.56
C ASN A 284 7.68 16.13 22.49
N ILE A 285 6.55 16.72 22.03
CA ILE A 285 5.73 16.15 20.95
C ILE A 285 5.74 17.11 19.76
N HIS A 286 6.37 16.69 18.66
CA HIS A 286 6.58 17.51 17.47
C HIS A 286 5.75 16.98 16.31
N MET A 287 5.01 17.86 15.62
CA MET A 287 4.22 17.49 14.45
C MET A 287 4.69 18.22 13.20
N PHE A 288 5.05 17.48 12.19
CA PHE A 288 5.54 17.98 10.90
C PHE A 288 4.67 17.49 9.74
N PRO A 289 4.68 18.18 8.59
CA PRO A 289 4.10 17.65 7.36
C PRO A 289 4.69 16.30 6.97
N LEU A 290 3.94 15.53 6.18
CA LEU A 290 4.47 14.27 5.62
C LEU A 290 5.65 14.57 4.71
N MET A 291 6.78 13.89 4.94
CA MET A 291 7.98 14.04 4.13
C MET A 291 7.85 13.31 2.79
N PRO A 292 8.56 13.79 1.74
CA PRO A 292 8.63 13.09 0.46
C PRO A 292 9.19 11.67 0.63
N MET A 293 8.75 10.75 -0.24
CA MET A 293 9.23 9.35 -0.22
C MET A 293 10.74 9.21 -0.38
N THR A 294 11.38 10.17 -1.06
CA THR A 294 12.84 10.22 -1.21
C THR A 294 13.61 10.44 0.09
N ARG A 295 12.92 10.90 1.15
CA ARG A 295 13.49 11.15 2.47
C ARG A 295 13.07 10.12 3.53
N VAL A 296 12.41 9.04 3.12
CA VAL A 296 11.88 8.04 4.05
C VAL A 296 12.97 7.37 4.89
N SER A 297 14.17 7.19 4.32
CA SER A 297 15.35 6.68 5.04
C SER A 297 15.76 7.61 6.19
N GLU A 298 15.84 8.92 5.94
CA GLU A 298 16.14 9.91 6.96
C GLU A 298 15.09 9.93 8.07
N VAL A 299 13.79 9.90 7.69
CA VAL A 299 12.66 9.93 8.63
C VAL A 299 12.71 8.77 9.62
N TYR A 300 12.92 7.55 9.16
CA TYR A 300 12.94 6.40 10.07
C TYR A 300 14.28 6.22 10.76
N SER A 301 15.38 6.60 10.13
CA SER A 301 16.71 6.51 10.75
C SER A 301 16.96 7.57 11.84
N MET A 302 16.15 8.63 11.93
CA MET A 302 16.26 9.57 13.06
C MET A 302 15.71 8.98 14.38
N SER A 303 14.89 7.94 14.33
CA SER A 303 14.29 7.34 15.52
C SER A 303 15.11 6.21 16.13
N ASN A 304 14.94 5.99 17.41
CA ASN A 304 15.45 4.79 18.11
C ASN A 304 14.49 3.61 17.92
N ILE A 305 13.19 3.89 17.78
CA ILE A 305 12.13 2.93 17.46
C ILE A 305 10.99 3.67 16.78
N SER A 306 10.31 3.05 15.80
CA SER A 306 9.24 3.71 15.04
C SER A 306 7.90 3.02 15.21
N LEU A 307 6.85 3.83 15.38
CA LEU A 307 5.50 3.36 15.63
C LEU A 307 4.78 2.88 14.36
N VAL A 308 4.19 1.69 14.48
CA VAL A 308 3.13 1.19 13.61
C VAL A 308 1.91 0.90 14.47
N ALA A 309 0.80 1.57 14.20
CA ALA A 309 -0.40 1.42 15.02
C ALA A 309 -1.66 1.26 14.17
N CYS A 310 -2.68 0.64 14.76
CA CYS A 310 -4.04 0.61 14.25
C CYS A 310 -5.05 0.84 15.37
N LYS A 311 -6.25 1.28 15.00
CA LYS A 311 -7.39 1.28 15.91
C LYS A 311 -7.77 -0.17 16.21
N LYS A 312 -8.10 -0.47 17.47
CA LYS A 312 -8.53 -1.81 17.92
C LYS A 312 -9.62 -2.40 17.02
N GLY A 313 -9.42 -3.63 16.58
CA GLY A 313 -10.31 -4.37 15.67
C GLY A 313 -10.06 -4.12 14.17
N MET A 314 -9.05 -3.32 13.80
CA MET A 314 -8.77 -2.99 12.40
C MET A 314 -7.48 -3.64 11.86
N GLY A 315 -6.73 -4.35 12.67
CA GLY A 315 -5.42 -4.90 12.32
C GLY A 315 -5.47 -6.03 11.28
N SER A 316 -6.49 -6.89 11.29
CA SER A 316 -6.59 -8.03 10.37
C SER A 316 -6.87 -7.65 8.90
N GLY A 317 -7.35 -6.44 8.65
CA GLY A 317 -7.65 -5.94 7.30
C GLY A 317 -6.50 -5.17 6.64
N ALA A 318 -5.36 -4.99 7.31
CA ALA A 318 -4.29 -4.10 6.85
C ALA A 318 -2.90 -4.68 7.12
N VAL A 319 -2.03 -4.55 6.12
CA VAL A 319 -0.57 -4.69 6.29
C VAL A 319 0.04 -3.33 5.96
N PRO A 320 0.31 -2.49 6.98
CA PRO A 320 0.80 -1.13 6.77
C PRO A 320 2.17 -1.15 6.08
N SER A 321 2.26 -0.58 4.88
CA SER A 321 3.50 -0.55 4.08
C SER A 321 4.66 0.15 4.79
N LYS A 322 4.36 1.10 5.70
CA LYS A 322 5.37 1.78 6.52
C LYS A 322 6.21 0.80 7.35
N THR A 323 5.66 -0.35 7.74
CA THR A 323 6.40 -1.38 8.48
C THR A 323 7.66 -1.80 7.73
N PHE A 324 7.54 -2.07 6.44
CA PHE A 324 8.69 -2.47 5.64
C PHE A 324 9.70 -1.34 5.44
N SER A 325 9.25 -0.08 5.37
CA SER A 325 10.14 1.09 5.31
C SER A 325 10.93 1.28 6.63
N ILE A 326 10.27 1.12 7.77
CA ILE A 326 10.91 1.14 9.10
C ILE A 326 11.98 0.05 9.17
N MET A 327 11.61 -1.17 8.86
CA MET A 327 12.51 -2.32 8.90
C MET A 327 13.68 -2.17 7.92
N ALA A 328 13.45 -1.64 6.71
CA ALA A 328 14.49 -1.37 5.72
C ALA A 328 15.49 -0.31 6.18
N SER A 329 15.07 0.63 7.01
CA SER A 329 15.95 1.63 7.65
C SER A 329 16.70 1.07 8.86
N ALA A 330 16.69 -0.25 9.08
CA ALA A 330 17.27 -0.92 10.25
C ALA A 330 16.76 -0.33 11.59
N THR A 331 15.54 0.19 11.59
CA THR A 331 14.86 0.73 12.76
C THR A 331 13.92 -0.33 13.34
N PRO A 332 13.93 -0.59 14.65
CA PRO A 332 12.97 -1.50 15.27
C PRO A 332 11.55 -0.95 15.23
N VAL A 333 10.57 -1.85 15.22
CA VAL A 333 9.14 -1.50 15.14
C VAL A 333 8.53 -1.48 16.54
N LEU A 334 7.94 -0.35 16.93
CA LEU A 334 7.00 -0.29 18.06
C LEU A 334 5.60 -0.56 17.51
N LEU A 335 5.10 -1.76 17.72
CA LEU A 335 3.81 -2.18 17.19
C LEU A 335 2.71 -1.99 18.23
N ASN A 336 1.71 -1.13 17.95
CA ASN A 336 0.47 -1.05 18.73
C ASN A 336 -0.70 -1.53 17.88
N PHE A 337 -0.99 -2.83 17.94
CA PHE A 337 -1.79 -3.52 16.93
C PHE A 337 -2.67 -4.61 17.54
N ASP A 338 -3.64 -5.14 16.75
CA ASP A 338 -4.44 -6.27 17.21
C ASP A 338 -3.57 -7.52 17.34
N THR A 339 -3.70 -8.20 18.47
CA THR A 339 -2.93 -9.43 18.79
C THR A 339 -3.27 -10.57 17.83
N GLY A 340 -2.28 -11.42 17.54
CA GLY A 340 -2.46 -12.62 16.72
C GLY A 340 -2.65 -12.35 15.23
N THR A 341 -2.51 -11.12 14.76
CA THR A 341 -2.47 -10.77 13.33
C THR A 341 -1.16 -11.23 12.69
N GLU A 342 -1.14 -11.36 11.36
CA GLU A 342 0.08 -11.73 10.64
C GLU A 342 1.23 -10.74 10.91
N LEU A 343 0.92 -9.43 10.99
CA LEU A 343 1.92 -8.42 11.30
C LEU A 343 2.46 -8.56 12.73
N TRP A 344 1.60 -8.83 13.71
CA TRP A 344 2.03 -9.10 15.08
C TRP A 344 3.03 -10.26 15.12
N ASN A 345 2.64 -11.39 14.53
CA ASN A 345 3.49 -12.59 14.47
C ASN A 345 4.80 -12.35 13.72
N LEU A 346 4.79 -11.53 12.66
CA LEU A 346 5.99 -11.15 11.92
C LEU A 346 7.01 -10.45 12.82
N ILE A 347 6.58 -9.42 13.56
CA ILE A 347 7.47 -8.62 14.41
C ILE A 347 7.99 -9.45 15.57
N GLU A 348 7.10 -10.19 16.25
CA GLU A 348 7.43 -11.00 17.41
C GLU A 348 8.36 -12.17 17.03
N SER A 349 8.01 -12.98 16.03
CA SER A 349 8.77 -14.18 15.66
C SER A 349 10.18 -13.88 15.13
N ASN A 350 10.38 -12.71 14.54
CA ASN A 350 11.68 -12.30 14.00
C ASN A 350 12.45 -11.38 14.98
N ASN A 351 11.91 -11.11 16.15
CA ASN A 351 12.48 -10.16 17.11
C ASN A 351 12.88 -8.82 16.43
N CYS A 352 11.92 -8.25 15.70
CA CYS A 352 12.09 -7.02 14.90
C CYS A 352 11.60 -5.77 15.61
N GLY A 353 11.11 -5.89 16.85
CA GLY A 353 10.52 -4.79 17.60
C GLY A 353 9.75 -5.24 18.83
N ILE A 354 8.96 -4.33 19.39
CA ILE A 354 8.17 -4.54 20.61
C ILE A 354 6.68 -4.45 20.23
N CYS A 355 5.90 -5.45 20.62
CA CYS A 355 4.47 -5.54 20.36
C CYS A 355 3.65 -5.13 21.57
N THR A 356 2.61 -4.33 21.36
CA THR A 356 1.63 -3.89 22.36
C THR A 356 0.22 -3.96 21.79
N SER A 357 -0.77 -4.26 22.63
CA SER A 357 -2.17 -4.42 22.23
C SER A 357 -2.77 -3.09 21.73
N ALA A 358 -3.48 -3.12 20.60
CA ALA A 358 -4.12 -1.94 20.03
C ALA A 358 -5.04 -1.24 21.05
N GLY A 359 -4.85 0.07 21.22
CA GLY A 359 -5.62 0.91 22.13
C GLY A 359 -5.21 0.79 23.61
N ASN A 360 -4.19 0.02 23.95
CA ASN A 360 -3.71 -0.08 25.33
C ASN A 360 -2.59 0.94 25.59
N VAL A 361 -2.97 2.08 26.18
CA VAL A 361 -2.05 3.17 26.50
C VAL A 361 -0.96 2.74 27.47
N GLN A 362 -1.31 1.99 28.52
CA GLN A 362 -0.35 1.60 29.56
C GLN A 362 0.70 0.61 29.04
N GLU A 363 0.31 -0.37 28.23
CA GLU A 363 1.27 -1.25 27.57
C GLU A 363 2.23 -0.46 26.68
N LEU A 364 1.71 0.54 25.97
CA LEU A 364 2.52 1.36 25.08
C LEU A 364 3.51 2.23 25.86
N VAL A 365 3.09 2.85 26.98
CA VAL A 365 3.98 3.58 27.89
C VAL A 365 5.09 2.68 28.42
N ASN A 366 4.74 1.46 28.89
CA ASN A 366 5.71 0.51 29.41
C ASN A 366 6.72 0.10 28.31
N ALA A 367 6.25 -0.15 27.08
CA ALA A 367 7.09 -0.50 25.95
C ALA A 367 8.05 0.63 25.55
N MET A 368 7.60 1.90 25.57
CA MET A 368 8.43 3.05 25.28
C MET A 368 9.55 3.23 26.34
N ASN A 369 9.20 3.10 27.61
CA ASN A 369 10.19 3.16 28.69
C ASN A 369 11.16 1.97 28.65
N TYR A 370 10.67 0.77 28.35
CA TYR A 370 11.53 -0.39 28.14
C TYR A 370 12.52 -0.14 27.00
N ALA A 371 12.03 0.31 25.85
CA ALA A 371 12.84 0.62 24.68
C ALA A 371 13.97 1.60 25.01
N LYS A 372 13.65 2.69 25.72
CA LYS A 372 14.64 3.69 26.15
C LYS A 372 15.73 3.11 27.05
N ASN A 373 15.36 2.20 27.94
CA ASN A 373 16.29 1.63 28.92
C ASN A 373 17.11 0.44 28.38
N HIS A 374 16.80 -0.07 27.17
CA HIS A 374 17.46 -1.23 26.56
C HIS A 374 17.98 -0.94 25.13
N PRO A 375 18.86 0.07 24.95
CA PRO A 375 19.30 0.50 23.63
C PRO A 375 20.04 -0.60 22.84
N GLU A 376 20.77 -1.48 23.50
CA GLU A 376 21.48 -2.59 22.84
C GLU A 376 20.52 -3.63 22.25
N GLU A 377 19.38 -3.86 22.89
CA GLU A 377 18.34 -4.76 22.37
C GLU A 377 17.66 -4.13 21.15
N LEU A 378 17.39 -2.83 21.19
CA LEU A 378 16.85 -2.12 20.03
C LEU A 378 17.78 -2.20 18.81
N LEU A 379 19.09 -2.06 19.00
CA LEU A 379 20.05 -2.23 17.90
C LEU A 379 19.97 -3.63 17.29
N LYS A 380 19.87 -4.67 18.12
CA LYS A 380 19.68 -6.05 17.63
C LYS A 380 18.37 -6.22 16.89
N MET A 381 17.26 -5.67 17.41
CA MET A 381 15.96 -5.68 16.77
C MET A 381 15.98 -4.96 15.40
N GLY A 382 16.68 -3.82 15.30
CA GLY A 382 16.87 -3.10 14.06
C GLY A 382 17.63 -3.90 13.01
N VAL A 383 18.71 -4.58 13.40
CA VAL A 383 19.45 -5.49 12.50
C VAL A 383 18.58 -6.65 12.04
N ASN A 384 17.81 -7.24 12.94
CA ASN A 384 16.87 -8.32 12.59
C ASN A 384 15.79 -7.84 11.64
N ALA A 385 15.24 -6.64 11.87
CA ALA A 385 14.25 -6.00 11.00
C ALA A 385 14.79 -5.85 9.58
N ARG A 386 16.00 -5.30 9.43
CA ARG A 386 16.64 -5.16 8.11
C ARG A 386 16.85 -6.51 7.42
N LYS A 387 17.40 -7.49 8.11
CA LYS A 387 17.58 -8.86 7.57
C LYS A 387 16.26 -9.50 7.15
N CYS A 388 15.21 -9.34 7.94
CA CYS A 388 13.88 -9.87 7.65
C CYS A 388 13.34 -9.30 6.32
N VAL A 389 13.45 -7.98 6.13
CA VAL A 389 13.01 -7.34 4.89
C VAL A 389 13.84 -7.76 3.69
N GLU A 390 15.15 -7.79 3.80
CA GLU A 390 16.05 -8.22 2.71
C GLU A 390 15.77 -9.65 2.26
N ASN A 391 15.50 -10.55 3.20
CA ASN A 391 15.29 -11.96 2.91
C ASN A 391 13.86 -12.32 2.50
N THR A 392 12.87 -11.45 2.74
CA THR A 392 11.47 -11.86 2.56
C THR A 392 10.61 -10.81 1.85
N TYR A 393 10.85 -9.52 2.10
CA TYR A 393 9.99 -8.42 1.67
C TYR A 393 10.72 -7.38 0.79
N CYS A 394 11.81 -7.77 0.14
CA CYS A 394 12.50 -6.90 -0.82
C CYS A 394 11.82 -6.95 -2.20
N LYS A 395 12.06 -5.90 -2.99
CA LYS A 395 11.53 -5.72 -4.35
C LYS A 395 11.77 -6.94 -5.24
N GLU A 396 12.98 -7.49 -5.22
CA GLU A 396 13.35 -8.61 -6.09
C GLU A 396 12.52 -9.87 -5.78
N ILE A 397 12.40 -10.22 -4.50
CA ILE A 397 11.62 -11.41 -4.07
C ILE A 397 10.14 -11.22 -4.40
N GLY A 398 9.58 -10.04 -4.09
CA GLY A 398 8.16 -9.74 -4.35
C GLY A 398 7.83 -9.80 -5.84
N THR A 399 8.62 -9.13 -6.67
CA THR A 399 8.39 -9.08 -8.12
C THR A 399 8.61 -10.43 -8.79
N ASN A 400 9.60 -11.22 -8.37
CA ASN A 400 9.82 -12.58 -8.89
C ASN A 400 8.64 -13.51 -8.57
N LYS A 401 8.05 -13.42 -7.38
CA LYS A 401 6.81 -14.15 -7.04
C LYS A 401 5.63 -13.74 -7.92
N ILE A 402 5.51 -12.43 -8.23
CA ILE A 402 4.48 -11.93 -9.16
C ILE A 402 4.70 -12.53 -10.56
N ILE A 403 5.92 -12.44 -11.11
CA ILE A 403 6.24 -12.97 -12.43
C ILE A 403 5.88 -14.46 -12.49
N LYS A 404 6.28 -15.23 -11.48
CA LYS A 404 5.97 -16.66 -11.39
C LYS A 404 4.45 -16.91 -11.42
N SER A 405 3.69 -16.22 -10.59
CA SER A 405 2.22 -16.35 -10.54
C SER A 405 1.56 -16.05 -11.89
N LEU A 406 2.07 -15.03 -12.62
CA LEU A 406 1.57 -14.68 -13.95
C LEU A 406 1.93 -15.76 -14.99
N THR A 407 3.14 -16.29 -14.95
CA THR A 407 3.63 -17.33 -15.87
C THR A 407 2.87 -18.64 -15.66
N ASP A 408 2.77 -19.09 -14.41
CA ASP A 408 2.02 -20.31 -14.05
C ASP A 408 0.55 -20.24 -14.52
N ALA A 409 -0.07 -19.05 -14.45
CA ALA A 409 -1.45 -18.89 -14.90
C ALA A 409 -1.63 -18.99 -16.43
N VAL A 410 -0.58 -18.72 -17.22
CA VAL A 410 -0.63 -18.85 -18.68
C VAL A 410 -0.31 -20.29 -19.11
N GLU A 411 0.61 -20.98 -18.43
CA GLU A 411 1.00 -22.36 -18.75
C GLU A 411 -0.12 -23.38 -18.50
N VAL A 412 -1.02 -23.11 -17.57
CA VAL A 412 -2.17 -23.98 -17.26
C VAL A 412 -3.27 -23.89 -18.32
N HIS A 413 -3.20 -22.98 -19.28
CA HIS A 413 -4.23 -22.66 -20.27
C HIS A 413 -3.75 -22.66 -21.71
#